data_bd17554bb23be008b362327032894ff4
#
_entry.id   bd17554bb23be008b362327032894ff4
#
_cell.length_a   1.000
_cell.length_b   1.000
_cell.length_c   1.000
_cell.angle_alpha   90.00
_cell.angle_beta   90.00
_cell.angle_gamma   90.00
#
_symmetry.space_group_name_H-M   'P 1'
#
loop_
_entity.id
_entity.type
_entity.pdbx_description
1 polymer ?
#
loop_
_entity_poly.entity_id
_entity_poly.type
_entity_poly.pdbx_seq_one_letter_code
_entity_poly.pdbx_strand_id
1 'polypeptide(L)'
;MNNKNLVKGTMVYSLSTIVTKLGSLIFLPIITRLLTKEEFGIVGTLGPIATLFAVILGLGLYNAQMKKYIELKDNEEELGSYMFSTAMVIIVFNVLTYIFLLTPLAKILFSYVIDLTTVKYNPLVIITVVIASVNALNTLATTLFRMKKMYMKVAIGSMISLFTTYILTIIFIKNLKMGVFGNQFANLIAILVLLLYYFKDYFGKFRLKLNFDYMKYSIKNGVPLIFIELTDQIVNFSDRILIAKFSSFANAGIYTLAYTGGQVLSVVTSSFVNSWTPEFYEAMKIDKNNPRITKSLEDFLALISFVCVGAQLFAPEAVRLVFPASYASSINPIPIILAGVVIRSLICLDYFFHFHEDSMFIFYFSVCALIFNLSANLILIPKYPEHGILIASWTTLIAFLLRIIIEFVIIKKRYKISFNYKKLILYLIIVINPVILYLGNENISLMKFGIKIIYFAVVIKLLVNREVYNKISGILIKLKNKVVKK
;
A
#
# COMPACT_ATOMS: atom_id res chain seq x y z
N MET A 1 5.17 18.32 26.07
CA MET A 1 4.15 17.42 25.49
C MET A 1 4.24 16.04 26.15
N ASN A 2 3.12 15.45 26.57
CA ASN A 2 3.17 14.19 27.33
C ASN A 2 3.45 13.04 26.35
N ASN A 3 4.69 12.52 26.34
CA ASN A 3 5.16 11.43 25.48
C ASN A 3 4.23 10.19 25.50
N LYS A 4 3.55 9.94 26.62
CA LYS A 4 2.60 8.81 26.77
C LYS A 4 1.41 8.89 25.80
N ASN A 5 0.87 10.08 25.52
CA ASN A 5 -0.28 10.24 24.62
C ASN A 5 0.11 10.10 23.15
N LEU A 6 1.33 10.49 22.79
CA LEU A 6 1.86 10.30 21.43
C LEU A 6 2.09 8.82 21.13
N VAL A 7 2.75 8.13 22.06
CA VAL A 7 2.99 6.66 21.95
C VAL A 7 1.67 5.89 21.88
N LYS A 8 0.69 6.21 22.74
CA LYS A 8 -0.63 5.58 22.72
C LYS A 8 -1.37 5.81 21.40
N GLY A 9 -1.31 7.03 20.86
CA GLY A 9 -1.93 7.35 19.56
C GLY A 9 -1.29 6.59 18.40
N THR A 10 0.03 6.54 18.35
CA THR A 10 0.77 5.79 17.33
C THR A 10 0.48 4.29 17.42
N MET A 11 0.41 3.71 18.62
CA MET A 11 0.03 2.31 18.82
C MET A 11 -1.38 2.01 18.32
N VAL A 12 -2.37 2.85 18.64
CA VAL A 12 -3.75 2.68 18.18
C VAL A 12 -3.83 2.71 16.66
N TYR A 13 -3.15 3.67 16.04
CA TYR A 13 -3.12 3.79 14.57
C TYR A 13 -2.42 2.60 13.91
N SER A 14 -1.27 2.17 14.43
CA SER A 14 -0.56 1.00 13.91
C SER A 14 -1.39 -0.28 14.06
N LEU A 15 -2.02 -0.48 15.22
CA LEU A 15 -2.89 -1.63 15.45
C LEU A 15 -4.09 -1.62 14.49
N SER A 16 -4.73 -0.48 14.27
CA SER A 16 -5.82 -0.33 13.31
C SER A 16 -5.37 -0.69 11.87
N THR A 17 -4.20 -0.23 11.45
CA THR A 17 -3.63 -0.55 10.14
C THR A 17 -3.34 -2.06 10.01
N ILE A 18 -2.83 -2.69 11.07
CA ILE A 18 -2.61 -4.13 11.13
C ILE A 18 -3.95 -4.88 10.99
N VAL A 19 -4.94 -4.50 11.79
CA VAL A 19 -6.26 -5.15 11.78
C VAL A 19 -6.94 -5.01 10.41
N THR A 20 -6.88 -3.84 9.77
CA THR A 20 -7.47 -3.64 8.45
C THR A 20 -6.76 -4.45 7.36
N LYS A 21 -5.43 -4.54 7.38
CA LYS A 21 -4.67 -5.35 6.41
C LYS A 21 -4.82 -6.85 6.65
N LEU A 22 -4.78 -7.31 7.89
CA LEU A 22 -5.05 -8.72 8.22
C LEU A 22 -6.51 -9.08 7.95
N GLY A 23 -7.44 -8.16 8.24
CA GLY A 23 -8.84 -8.32 7.90
C GLY A 23 -9.05 -8.57 6.41
N SER A 24 -8.44 -7.76 5.54
CA SER A 24 -8.53 -7.97 4.09
C SER A 24 -8.02 -9.36 3.65
N LEU A 25 -6.97 -9.88 4.30
CA LEU A 25 -6.47 -11.23 4.03
C LEU A 25 -7.43 -12.33 4.48
N ILE A 26 -8.08 -12.16 5.65
CA ILE A 26 -9.04 -13.14 6.16
C ILE A 26 -10.25 -13.25 5.23
N PHE A 27 -10.70 -12.13 4.67
CA PHE A 27 -11.81 -12.10 3.73
C PHE A 27 -11.44 -12.51 2.31
N LEU A 28 -10.16 -12.45 1.93
CA LEU A 28 -9.69 -12.76 0.58
C LEU A 28 -10.10 -14.18 0.11
N PRO A 29 -9.94 -15.27 0.92
CA PRO A 29 -10.40 -16.60 0.54
C PRO A 29 -11.91 -16.69 0.33
N ILE A 30 -12.69 -15.92 1.07
CA ILE A 30 -14.15 -15.90 0.93
C ILE A 30 -14.51 -15.27 -0.41
N ILE A 31 -13.93 -14.12 -0.74
CA ILE A 31 -14.21 -13.40 -1.99
C ILE A 31 -13.77 -14.21 -3.21
N THR A 32 -12.60 -14.86 -3.15
CA THR A 32 -12.10 -15.71 -4.25
C THR A 32 -12.90 -17.00 -4.48
N ARG A 33 -13.71 -17.43 -3.49
CA ARG A 33 -14.66 -18.54 -3.65
C ARG A 33 -16.03 -18.08 -4.17
N LEU A 34 -16.36 -16.81 -3.99
CA LEU A 34 -17.64 -16.23 -4.41
C LEU A 34 -17.59 -15.68 -5.84
N LEU A 35 -16.42 -15.24 -6.30
CA LEU A 35 -16.19 -14.70 -7.64
C LEU A 35 -15.38 -15.67 -8.51
N THR A 36 -15.60 -15.63 -9.81
CA THR A 36 -14.69 -16.26 -10.79
C THR A 36 -13.35 -15.54 -10.81
N LYS A 37 -12.31 -16.15 -11.43
CA LYS A 37 -11.00 -15.50 -11.58
C LYS A 37 -11.10 -14.19 -12.36
N GLU A 38 -11.91 -14.18 -13.41
CA GLU A 38 -12.19 -13.03 -14.26
C GLU A 38 -12.85 -11.90 -13.46
N GLU A 39 -13.91 -12.22 -12.73
CA GLU A 39 -14.61 -11.24 -11.89
C GLU A 39 -13.72 -10.69 -10.79
N PHE A 40 -12.93 -11.54 -10.13
CA PHE A 40 -11.96 -11.11 -9.13
C PHE A 40 -10.85 -10.26 -9.77
N GLY A 41 -10.46 -10.55 -11.00
CA GLY A 41 -9.53 -9.74 -11.79
C GLY A 41 -10.09 -8.36 -12.13
N ILE A 42 -11.37 -8.27 -12.49
CA ILE A 42 -12.04 -6.98 -12.71
C ILE A 42 -12.05 -6.16 -11.41
N VAL A 43 -12.42 -6.75 -10.29
CA VAL A 43 -12.35 -6.09 -8.97
C VAL A 43 -10.93 -5.63 -8.65
N GLY A 44 -9.92 -6.49 -8.89
CA GLY A 44 -8.50 -6.22 -8.70
C GLY A 44 -7.94 -5.14 -9.61
N THR A 45 -8.61 -4.82 -10.72
CA THR A 45 -8.25 -3.75 -11.65
C THR A 45 -8.99 -2.45 -11.32
N LEU A 46 -10.27 -2.51 -10.99
CA LEU A 46 -11.08 -1.34 -10.64
C LEU A 46 -10.63 -0.67 -9.33
N GLY A 47 -10.16 -1.45 -8.33
CA GLY A 47 -9.63 -0.92 -7.08
C GLY A 47 -8.45 0.03 -7.27
N PRO A 48 -7.37 -0.37 -7.95
CA PRO A 48 -6.29 0.52 -8.40
C PRO A 48 -6.76 1.76 -9.16
N ILE A 49 -7.68 1.61 -10.10
CA ILE A 49 -8.25 2.75 -10.84
C ILE A 49 -8.94 3.72 -9.88
N ALA A 50 -9.77 3.22 -8.94
CA ALA A 50 -10.38 4.06 -7.90
C ALA A 50 -9.34 4.80 -7.07
N THR A 51 -8.21 4.16 -6.72
CA THR A 51 -7.14 4.79 -5.94
C THR A 51 -6.44 5.90 -6.73
N LEU A 52 -6.10 5.67 -8.00
CA LEU A 52 -5.51 6.67 -8.87
C LEU A 52 -6.44 7.88 -9.05
N PHE A 53 -7.73 7.62 -9.33
CA PHE A 53 -8.71 8.69 -9.45
C PHE A 53 -8.95 9.43 -8.13
N ALA A 54 -8.87 8.77 -6.96
CA ALA A 54 -9.00 9.44 -5.67
C ALA A 54 -7.89 10.48 -5.43
N VAL A 55 -6.67 10.20 -5.89
CA VAL A 55 -5.55 11.17 -5.85
C VAL A 55 -5.85 12.37 -6.77
N ILE A 56 -6.28 12.11 -8.00
CA ILE A 56 -6.62 13.16 -8.98
C ILE A 56 -7.78 14.02 -8.48
N LEU A 57 -8.87 13.38 -8.05
CA LEU A 57 -10.11 14.03 -7.63
C LEU A 57 -9.99 14.75 -6.28
N GLY A 58 -9.04 14.32 -5.44
CA GLY A 58 -8.68 14.99 -4.20
C GLY A 58 -7.77 16.19 -4.37
N LEU A 59 -7.22 16.39 -5.60
CA LEU A 59 -6.34 17.53 -5.94
C LEU A 59 -5.16 17.72 -4.96
N GLY A 60 -4.78 16.68 -4.20
CA GLY A 60 -3.73 16.76 -3.18
C GLY A 60 -4.03 17.75 -2.04
N LEU A 61 -5.28 18.25 -1.92
CA LEU A 61 -5.64 19.33 -1.01
C LEU A 61 -5.50 18.95 0.47
N TYR A 62 -5.50 17.67 0.80
CA TYR A 62 -5.24 17.20 2.16
C TYR A 62 -3.83 17.60 2.66
N ASN A 63 -2.84 17.72 1.75
CA ASN A 63 -1.50 18.19 2.09
C ASN A 63 -1.48 19.69 2.43
N ALA A 64 -2.23 20.50 1.66
CA ALA A 64 -2.44 21.92 1.95
C ALA A 64 -3.16 22.10 3.28
N GLN A 65 -4.17 21.24 3.56
CA GLN A 65 -4.92 21.26 4.81
C GLN A 65 -4.03 20.99 6.04
N MET A 66 -3.05 20.08 5.95
CA MET A 66 -2.13 19.81 7.05
C MET A 66 -1.32 21.08 7.44
N LYS A 67 -0.81 21.79 6.43
CA LYS A 67 -0.07 23.03 6.68
C LYS A 67 -0.96 24.12 7.28
N LYS A 68 -2.12 24.35 6.66
CA LYS A 68 -3.04 25.41 7.07
C LYS A 68 -3.68 25.16 8.44
N TYR A 69 -3.89 23.88 8.79
CA TYR A 69 -4.35 23.51 10.13
C TYR A 69 -3.44 24.01 11.24
N ILE A 70 -2.10 23.96 11.05
CA ILE A 70 -1.15 24.41 12.06
C ILE A 70 -1.30 25.91 12.32
N GLU A 71 -1.60 26.69 11.27
CA GLU A 71 -1.80 28.14 11.35
C GLU A 71 -3.15 28.50 11.98
N LEU A 72 -4.22 27.75 11.68
CA LEU A 72 -5.60 28.09 12.02
C LEU A 72 -6.18 27.28 13.21
N LYS A 73 -5.41 26.37 13.81
CA LYS A 73 -5.91 25.44 14.84
C LYS A 73 -6.52 26.14 16.07
N ASP A 74 -6.09 27.35 16.38
CA ASP A 74 -6.52 28.14 17.54
C ASP A 74 -7.71 29.09 17.20
N ASN A 75 -8.10 29.17 15.90
CA ASN A 75 -9.25 29.94 15.42
C ASN A 75 -10.24 29.00 14.72
N GLU A 76 -11.25 28.50 15.47
CA GLU A 76 -12.23 27.55 14.97
C GLU A 76 -13.09 28.12 13.81
N GLU A 77 -13.34 29.41 13.78
CA GLU A 77 -14.16 30.03 12.74
C GLU A 77 -13.41 30.05 11.40
N GLU A 78 -12.17 30.53 11.40
CA GLU A 78 -11.35 30.55 10.21
C GLU A 78 -11.00 29.14 9.72
N LEU A 79 -10.71 28.21 10.64
CA LEU A 79 -10.48 26.81 10.29
C LEU A 79 -11.74 26.20 9.64
N GLY A 80 -12.94 26.50 10.17
CA GLY A 80 -14.19 26.03 9.59
C GLY A 80 -14.46 26.63 8.20
N SER A 81 -14.14 27.91 7.97
CA SER A 81 -14.22 28.55 6.65
C SER A 81 -13.21 27.95 5.66
N TYR A 82 -11.96 27.70 6.12
CA TYR A 82 -10.94 27.04 5.33
C TYR A 82 -11.37 25.60 4.90
N MET A 83 -11.87 24.83 5.85
CA MET A 83 -12.34 23.45 5.59
C MET A 83 -13.49 23.44 4.57
N PHE A 84 -14.46 24.36 4.73
CA PHE A 84 -15.59 24.49 3.79
C PHE A 84 -15.10 24.89 2.40
N SER A 85 -14.26 25.93 2.30
CA SER A 85 -13.72 26.39 1.01
C SER A 85 -12.92 25.30 0.29
N THR A 86 -12.10 24.54 1.02
CA THR A 86 -11.30 23.45 0.46
C THR A 86 -12.18 22.26 0.01
N ALA A 87 -13.20 21.89 0.79
CA ALA A 87 -14.14 20.85 0.40
C ALA A 87 -14.96 21.24 -0.83
N MET A 88 -15.35 22.52 -0.95
CA MET A 88 -16.06 23.02 -2.13
C MET A 88 -15.24 22.94 -3.41
N VAL A 89 -13.91 23.16 -3.35
CA VAL A 89 -13.02 22.94 -4.52
C VAL A 89 -13.12 21.49 -4.99
N ILE A 90 -13.03 20.51 -4.08
CA ILE A 90 -13.16 19.09 -4.42
C ILE A 90 -14.54 18.79 -4.98
N ILE A 91 -15.60 19.27 -4.34
CA ILE A 91 -17.00 19.01 -4.76
C ILE A 91 -17.23 19.55 -6.18
N VAL A 92 -16.84 20.81 -6.43
CA VAL A 92 -16.99 21.42 -7.77
C VAL A 92 -16.19 20.63 -8.82
N PHE A 93 -14.95 20.28 -8.53
CA PHE A 93 -14.12 19.51 -9.46
C PHE A 93 -14.71 18.12 -9.73
N ASN A 94 -15.25 17.46 -8.72
CA ASN A 94 -15.91 16.17 -8.87
C ASN A 94 -17.21 16.28 -9.68
N VAL A 95 -18.01 17.32 -9.50
CA VAL A 95 -19.22 17.57 -10.30
C VAL A 95 -18.84 17.76 -11.77
N LEU A 96 -17.81 18.56 -12.06
CA LEU A 96 -17.31 18.74 -13.43
C LEU A 96 -16.82 17.42 -14.02
N THR A 97 -16.15 16.58 -13.20
CA THR A 97 -15.73 15.25 -13.63
C THR A 97 -16.92 14.34 -13.93
N TYR A 98 -18.02 14.39 -13.14
CA TYR A 98 -19.21 13.61 -13.45
C TYR A 98 -19.89 14.06 -14.74
N ILE A 99 -19.98 15.36 -15.00
CA ILE A 99 -20.47 15.89 -16.26
C ILE A 99 -19.60 15.36 -17.42
N PHE A 100 -18.27 15.41 -17.26
CA PHE A 100 -17.34 14.86 -18.25
C PHE A 100 -17.55 13.36 -18.49
N LEU A 101 -17.79 12.55 -17.44
CA LEU A 101 -18.03 11.10 -17.56
C LEU A 101 -19.28 10.76 -18.38
N LEU A 102 -20.24 11.66 -18.49
CA LEU A 102 -21.42 11.44 -19.33
C LEU A 102 -21.13 11.68 -20.82
N THR A 103 -19.95 12.20 -21.18
CA THR A 103 -19.60 12.47 -22.57
C THR A 103 -19.03 11.22 -23.25
N PRO A 104 -19.21 11.07 -24.58
CA PRO A 104 -18.58 10.00 -25.37
C PRO A 104 -17.04 10.02 -25.27
N LEU A 105 -16.43 11.21 -25.11
CA LEU A 105 -14.99 11.38 -24.99
C LEU A 105 -14.42 10.65 -23.78
N ALA A 106 -15.11 10.71 -22.63
CA ALA A 106 -14.71 9.98 -21.44
C ALA A 106 -14.68 8.47 -21.69
N LYS A 107 -15.72 7.93 -22.34
CA LYS A 107 -15.78 6.51 -22.70
C LYS A 107 -14.61 6.11 -23.62
N ILE A 108 -14.26 6.94 -24.60
CA ILE A 108 -13.12 6.71 -25.47
C ILE A 108 -11.81 6.70 -24.66
N LEU A 109 -11.60 7.66 -23.77
CA LEU A 109 -10.40 7.71 -22.94
C LEU A 109 -10.28 6.49 -22.03
N PHE A 110 -11.37 6.05 -21.40
CA PHE A 110 -11.36 4.84 -20.58
C PHE A 110 -11.09 3.56 -21.38
N SER A 111 -11.46 3.49 -22.67
CA SER A 111 -11.15 2.34 -23.52
C SER A 111 -9.65 2.14 -23.77
N TYR A 112 -8.84 3.21 -23.63
CA TYR A 112 -7.38 3.08 -23.67
C TYR A 112 -6.80 2.46 -22.39
N VAL A 113 -7.51 2.56 -21.26
CA VAL A 113 -7.04 2.07 -19.95
C VAL A 113 -7.58 0.69 -19.64
N ILE A 114 -8.85 0.44 -19.93
CA ILE A 114 -9.54 -0.82 -19.59
C ILE A 114 -10.34 -1.32 -20.79
N ASP A 115 -10.44 -2.64 -20.92
CA ASP A 115 -11.28 -3.25 -21.93
C ASP A 115 -12.78 -3.06 -21.58
N LEU A 116 -13.43 -2.17 -22.29
CA LEU A 116 -14.85 -1.85 -22.12
C LEU A 116 -15.80 -2.85 -22.77
N THR A 117 -15.29 -3.87 -23.47
CA THR A 117 -16.10 -4.99 -23.96
C THR A 117 -16.47 -5.92 -22.82
N THR A 118 -15.52 -6.14 -21.90
CA THR A 118 -15.69 -6.97 -20.71
C THR A 118 -16.18 -6.19 -19.49
N VAL A 119 -15.62 -5.00 -19.26
CA VAL A 119 -16.00 -4.12 -18.13
C VAL A 119 -16.97 -3.05 -18.62
N LYS A 120 -18.24 -3.19 -18.28
CA LYS A 120 -19.26 -2.21 -18.65
C LYS A 120 -18.93 -0.82 -18.13
N TYR A 121 -18.81 0.16 -19.04
CA TYR A 121 -18.57 1.55 -18.67
C TYR A 121 -19.61 2.04 -17.65
N ASN A 122 -20.88 1.88 -17.97
CA ASN A 122 -22.00 2.06 -17.05
C ASN A 122 -22.54 0.66 -16.67
N PRO A 123 -22.57 0.30 -15.38
CA PRO A 123 -22.32 1.15 -14.20
C PRO A 123 -20.92 1.08 -13.59
N LEU A 124 -20.04 0.12 -14.00
CA LEU A 124 -18.86 -0.24 -13.22
C LEU A 124 -17.80 0.87 -13.17
N VAL A 125 -17.47 1.50 -14.31
CA VAL A 125 -16.48 2.58 -14.34
C VAL A 125 -17.01 3.81 -13.61
N ILE A 126 -18.30 4.16 -13.83
CA ILE A 126 -18.92 5.31 -13.18
C ILE A 126 -18.90 5.15 -11.65
N ILE A 127 -19.33 4.00 -11.13
CA ILE A 127 -19.29 3.70 -9.69
C ILE A 127 -17.85 3.78 -9.16
N THR A 128 -16.88 3.29 -9.91
CA THR A 128 -15.47 3.36 -9.51
C THR A 128 -14.99 4.80 -9.33
N VAL A 129 -15.39 5.73 -10.21
CA VAL A 129 -15.06 7.14 -10.07
C VAL A 129 -15.83 7.81 -8.93
N VAL A 130 -17.10 7.42 -8.71
CA VAL A 130 -17.88 7.88 -7.53
C VAL A 130 -17.20 7.43 -6.22
N ILE A 131 -16.75 6.18 -6.14
CA ILE A 131 -15.96 5.68 -5.02
C ILE A 131 -14.72 6.55 -4.80
N ALA A 132 -13.98 6.86 -5.86
CA ALA A 132 -12.79 7.70 -5.79
C ALA A 132 -13.11 9.11 -5.24
N SER A 133 -14.21 9.71 -5.68
CA SER A 133 -14.66 11.04 -5.24
C SER A 133 -15.00 11.09 -3.75
N VAL A 134 -15.76 10.10 -3.27
CA VAL A 134 -16.10 10.00 -1.83
C VAL A 134 -14.85 9.74 -1.00
N ASN A 135 -13.92 8.91 -1.50
CA ASN A 135 -12.63 8.69 -0.84
C ASN A 135 -11.78 9.96 -0.74
N ALA A 136 -11.81 10.84 -1.74
CA ALA A 136 -11.12 12.13 -1.68
C ALA A 136 -11.62 12.99 -0.50
N LEU A 137 -12.94 13.05 -0.27
CA LEU A 137 -13.53 13.74 0.89
C LEU A 137 -13.20 13.05 2.22
N ASN A 138 -13.24 11.71 2.26
CA ASN A 138 -12.83 10.94 3.44
C ASN A 138 -11.35 11.17 3.79
N THR A 139 -10.50 11.39 2.79
CA THR A 139 -9.07 11.70 2.98
C THR A 139 -8.87 13.05 3.66
N LEU A 140 -9.65 14.09 3.29
CA LEU A 140 -9.62 15.37 4.00
C LEU A 140 -10.01 15.18 5.48
N ALA A 141 -11.11 14.48 5.75
CA ALA A 141 -11.60 14.25 7.11
C ALA A 141 -10.59 13.47 7.96
N THR A 142 -10.07 12.35 7.43
CA THR A 142 -9.08 11.52 8.15
C THR A 142 -7.78 12.27 8.41
N THR A 143 -7.33 13.11 7.48
CA THR A 143 -6.13 13.93 7.65
C THR A 143 -6.32 14.93 8.78
N LEU A 144 -7.46 15.63 8.83
CA LEU A 144 -7.77 16.54 9.93
C LEU A 144 -7.80 15.81 11.29
N PHE A 145 -8.44 14.65 11.35
CA PHE A 145 -8.52 13.88 12.61
C PHE A 145 -7.15 13.41 13.09
N ARG A 146 -6.24 13.06 12.16
CA ARG A 146 -4.84 12.75 12.49
C ARG A 146 -4.13 13.98 13.06
N MET A 147 -4.30 15.16 12.45
CA MET A 147 -3.74 16.43 12.95
C MET A 147 -4.31 16.79 14.32
N LYS A 148 -5.59 16.55 14.56
CA LYS A 148 -6.27 16.70 15.87
C LYS A 148 -5.95 15.59 16.86
N LYS A 149 -5.11 14.61 16.50
CA LYS A 149 -4.74 13.42 17.31
C LYS A 149 -5.94 12.56 17.71
N MET A 150 -7.01 12.57 16.92
CA MET A 150 -8.21 11.73 17.12
C MET A 150 -8.00 10.33 16.51
N TYR A 151 -6.90 9.67 16.88
CA TYR A 151 -6.47 8.39 16.30
C TYR A 151 -7.50 7.27 16.43
N MET A 152 -8.19 7.22 17.58
CA MET A 152 -9.25 6.22 17.83
C MET A 152 -10.40 6.38 16.84
N LYS A 153 -10.78 7.61 16.50
CA LYS A 153 -11.84 7.89 15.55
C LYS A 153 -11.49 7.37 14.15
N VAL A 154 -10.24 7.61 13.70
CA VAL A 154 -9.75 7.09 12.43
C VAL A 154 -9.71 5.55 12.43
N ALA A 155 -9.26 4.96 13.55
CA ALA A 155 -9.20 3.51 13.71
C ALA A 155 -10.59 2.85 13.63
N ILE A 156 -11.56 3.38 14.37
CA ILE A 156 -12.94 2.87 14.36
C ILE A 156 -13.56 3.06 12.97
N GLY A 157 -13.37 4.22 12.34
CA GLY A 157 -13.86 4.47 10.98
C GLY A 157 -13.32 3.47 9.96
N SER A 158 -12.01 3.17 10.02
CA SER A 158 -11.39 2.16 9.15
C SER A 158 -11.97 0.76 9.37
N MET A 159 -12.27 0.38 10.61
CA MET A 159 -12.91 -0.89 10.93
C MET A 159 -14.36 -0.94 10.44
N ILE A 160 -15.13 0.13 10.65
CA ILE A 160 -16.51 0.25 10.13
C ILE A 160 -16.49 0.05 8.61
N SER A 161 -15.63 0.78 7.90
CA SER A 161 -15.54 0.67 6.44
C SER A 161 -15.16 -0.76 6.01
N LEU A 162 -14.16 -1.38 6.65
CA LEU A 162 -13.72 -2.74 6.34
C LEU A 162 -14.88 -3.76 6.51
N PHE A 163 -15.49 -3.80 7.69
CA PHE A 163 -16.54 -4.78 7.96
C PHE A 163 -17.79 -4.54 7.09
N THR A 164 -18.16 -3.28 6.87
CA THR A 164 -19.28 -2.93 5.98
C THR A 164 -19.00 -3.42 4.56
N THR A 165 -17.80 -3.15 4.03
CA THR A 165 -17.39 -3.61 2.69
C THR A 165 -17.54 -5.11 2.58
N TYR A 166 -16.94 -5.90 3.48
CA TYR A 166 -16.92 -7.35 3.32
C TYR A 166 -18.26 -8.00 3.62
N ILE A 167 -18.97 -7.56 4.63
CA ILE A 167 -20.32 -8.09 4.95
C ILE A 167 -21.27 -7.85 3.78
N LEU A 168 -21.33 -6.62 3.26
CA LEU A 168 -22.18 -6.30 2.12
C LEU A 168 -21.72 -7.00 0.83
N THR A 169 -20.42 -7.12 0.60
CA THR A 169 -19.90 -7.88 -0.55
C THR A 169 -20.39 -9.33 -0.51
N ILE A 170 -20.30 -9.99 0.65
CA ILE A 170 -20.81 -11.38 0.80
C ILE A 170 -22.30 -11.45 0.54
N ILE A 171 -23.09 -10.52 1.11
CA ILE A 171 -24.55 -10.49 0.91
C ILE A 171 -24.90 -10.26 -0.56
N PHE A 172 -24.28 -9.27 -1.21
CA PHE A 172 -24.61 -8.91 -2.59
C PHE A 172 -24.16 -9.96 -3.61
N ILE A 173 -23.03 -10.59 -3.38
CA ILE A 173 -22.56 -11.63 -4.31
C ILE A 173 -23.28 -12.95 -4.05
N LYS A 174 -23.35 -13.43 -2.79
CA LYS A 174 -23.90 -14.74 -2.46
C LYS A 174 -25.42 -14.78 -2.56
N ASN A 175 -26.11 -13.78 -1.98
CA ASN A 175 -27.58 -13.80 -1.87
C ASN A 175 -28.24 -13.14 -3.08
N LEU A 176 -27.71 -11.99 -3.54
CA LEU A 176 -28.30 -11.22 -4.63
C LEU A 176 -27.66 -11.50 -6.00
N LYS A 177 -26.59 -12.33 -6.05
CA LYS A 177 -25.89 -12.77 -7.28
C LYS A 177 -25.43 -11.59 -8.17
N MET A 178 -25.05 -10.47 -7.56
CA MET A 178 -24.69 -9.23 -8.26
C MET A 178 -23.23 -9.25 -8.80
N GLY A 179 -22.44 -10.29 -8.53
CA GLY A 179 -21.06 -10.43 -9.05
C GLY A 179 -20.17 -9.21 -8.75
N VAL A 180 -19.41 -8.75 -9.75
CA VAL A 180 -18.53 -7.59 -9.66
C VAL A 180 -19.28 -6.32 -9.24
N PHE A 181 -20.49 -6.10 -9.78
CA PHE A 181 -21.28 -4.92 -9.42
C PHE A 181 -21.62 -4.90 -7.91
N GLY A 182 -21.97 -6.07 -7.35
CA GLY A 182 -22.23 -6.21 -5.92
C GLY A 182 -21.03 -5.84 -5.05
N ASN A 183 -19.82 -6.22 -5.46
CA ASN A 183 -18.59 -5.83 -4.78
C ASN A 183 -18.37 -4.30 -4.84
N GLN A 184 -18.49 -3.69 -6.01
CA GLN A 184 -18.31 -2.24 -6.17
C GLN A 184 -19.38 -1.45 -5.41
N PHE A 185 -20.63 -1.91 -5.43
CA PHE A 185 -21.72 -1.28 -4.70
C PHE A 185 -21.55 -1.39 -3.18
N ALA A 186 -21.09 -2.54 -2.68
CA ALA A 186 -20.73 -2.73 -1.28
C ALA A 186 -19.61 -1.75 -0.84
N ASN A 187 -18.60 -1.59 -1.68
CA ASN A 187 -17.52 -0.63 -1.43
C ASN A 187 -18.02 0.81 -1.41
N LEU A 188 -18.88 1.19 -2.35
CA LEU A 188 -19.53 2.51 -2.35
C LEU A 188 -20.31 2.77 -1.05
N ILE A 189 -21.15 1.83 -0.63
CA ILE A 189 -21.90 1.96 0.62
C ILE A 189 -20.95 2.09 1.81
N ALA A 190 -19.91 1.29 1.88
CA ALA A 190 -18.95 1.31 2.98
C ALA A 190 -18.24 2.67 3.14
N ILE A 191 -17.84 3.29 2.02
CA ILE A 191 -17.19 4.61 2.07
C ILE A 191 -18.18 5.74 2.33
N LEU A 192 -19.45 5.59 1.94
CA LEU A 192 -20.52 6.51 2.32
C LEU A 192 -20.84 6.41 3.82
N VAL A 193 -20.90 5.20 4.37
CA VAL A 193 -21.02 4.98 5.83
C VAL A 193 -19.87 5.61 6.58
N LEU A 194 -18.64 5.50 6.06
CA LEU A 194 -17.48 6.16 6.63
C LEU A 194 -17.61 7.69 6.59
N LEU A 195 -18.07 8.24 5.47
CA LEU A 195 -18.33 9.68 5.33
C LEU A 195 -19.38 10.16 6.33
N LEU A 196 -20.47 9.41 6.50
CA LEU A 196 -21.51 9.69 7.49
C LEU A 196 -20.96 9.62 8.93
N TYR A 197 -20.11 8.64 9.24
CA TYR A 197 -19.46 8.54 10.54
C TYR A 197 -18.57 9.76 10.85
N TYR A 198 -17.94 10.34 9.81
CA TYR A 198 -17.13 11.55 9.95
C TYR A 198 -17.95 12.84 9.86
N PHE A 199 -19.19 12.77 9.39
CA PHE A 199 -19.97 13.94 9.00
C PHE A 199 -20.08 14.98 10.11
N LYS A 200 -20.53 14.61 11.30
CA LYS A 200 -20.72 15.54 12.42
C LYS A 200 -19.44 16.25 12.84
N ASP A 201 -18.32 15.54 12.89
CA ASP A 201 -17.06 16.06 13.44
C ASP A 201 -16.20 16.78 12.41
N TYR A 202 -16.45 16.53 11.12
CA TYR A 202 -15.77 17.22 10.03
C TYR A 202 -16.68 18.30 9.42
N PHE A 203 -17.76 17.89 8.79
CA PHE A 203 -18.65 18.80 8.08
C PHE A 203 -19.49 19.68 9.02
N GLY A 204 -19.86 19.18 10.21
CA GLY A 204 -20.55 19.97 11.23
C GLY A 204 -19.72 21.10 11.83
N LYS A 205 -18.41 21.11 11.55
CA LYS A 205 -17.50 22.20 11.93
C LYS A 205 -17.30 23.25 10.83
N PHE A 206 -17.94 23.06 9.67
CA PHE A 206 -17.87 24.03 8.59
C PHE A 206 -18.51 25.35 8.98
N ARG A 207 -17.89 26.43 8.51
CA ARG A 207 -18.52 27.74 8.42
C ARG A 207 -18.86 27.99 6.97
N LEU A 208 -20.12 28.22 6.66
CA LEU A 208 -20.62 28.44 5.30
C LEU A 208 -20.17 29.78 4.72
N LYS A 209 -18.90 30.08 4.88
CA LYS A 209 -18.24 31.29 4.40
C LYS A 209 -17.16 30.87 3.40
N LEU A 210 -17.46 31.02 2.11
CA LEU A 210 -16.46 30.81 1.05
C LEU A 210 -15.39 31.87 1.11
N ASN A 211 -14.13 31.45 1.07
CA ASN A 211 -12.98 32.32 0.99
C ASN A 211 -12.11 31.89 -0.20
N PHE A 212 -12.05 32.75 -1.22
CA PHE A 212 -11.31 32.48 -2.46
C PHE A 212 -9.79 32.41 -2.22
N ASP A 213 -9.26 33.13 -1.22
CA ASP A 213 -7.83 33.05 -0.88
C ASP A 213 -7.49 31.67 -0.30
N TYR A 214 -8.38 31.08 0.49
CA TYR A 214 -8.23 29.71 0.98
C TYR A 214 -8.32 28.67 -0.14
N MET A 215 -9.22 28.86 -1.10
CA MET A 215 -9.30 28.00 -2.28
C MET A 215 -8.02 28.06 -3.10
N LYS A 216 -7.55 29.29 -3.41
CA LYS A 216 -6.30 29.53 -4.16
C LYS A 216 -5.09 28.95 -3.42
N TYR A 217 -5.02 29.14 -2.09
CA TYR A 217 -3.96 28.56 -1.25
C TYR A 217 -3.95 27.03 -1.35
N SER A 218 -5.11 26.40 -1.21
CA SER A 218 -5.25 24.94 -1.25
C SER A 218 -4.83 24.38 -2.61
N ILE A 219 -5.27 24.97 -3.71
CA ILE A 219 -4.89 24.56 -5.07
C ILE A 219 -3.40 24.74 -5.29
N LYS A 220 -2.84 25.91 -4.96
CA LYS A 220 -1.42 26.20 -5.16
C LYS A 220 -0.51 25.24 -4.40
N ASN A 221 -0.88 24.84 -3.18
CA ASN A 221 -0.06 23.97 -2.34
C ASN A 221 -0.40 22.48 -2.47
N GLY A 222 -1.60 22.11 -2.96
CA GLY A 222 -2.04 20.73 -3.13
C GLY A 222 -1.67 20.14 -4.49
N VAL A 223 -2.07 20.83 -5.57
CA VAL A 223 -1.96 20.30 -6.93
C VAL A 223 -0.54 19.86 -7.34
N PRO A 224 0.54 20.57 -7.01
CA PRO A 224 1.89 20.12 -7.35
C PRO A 224 2.27 18.77 -6.72
N LEU A 225 1.69 18.43 -5.56
CA LEU A 225 1.99 17.19 -4.84
C LEU A 225 1.28 15.98 -5.43
N ILE A 226 0.24 16.19 -6.28
CA ILE A 226 -0.45 15.10 -6.98
C ILE A 226 0.55 14.31 -7.84
N PHE A 227 1.47 14.97 -8.53
CA PHE A 227 2.40 14.32 -9.44
C PHE A 227 3.33 13.34 -8.72
N ILE A 228 3.78 13.70 -7.50
CA ILE A 228 4.61 12.82 -6.66
C ILE A 228 3.78 11.59 -6.25
N GLU A 229 2.56 11.82 -5.77
CA GLU A 229 1.69 10.74 -5.30
C GLU A 229 1.25 9.83 -6.45
N LEU A 230 0.88 10.37 -7.60
CA LEU A 230 0.54 9.59 -8.79
C LEU A 230 1.70 8.71 -9.25
N THR A 231 2.94 9.22 -9.21
CA THR A 231 4.12 8.44 -9.59
C THR A 231 4.21 7.16 -8.75
N ASP A 232 4.08 7.29 -7.43
CA ASP A 232 4.10 6.13 -6.53
C ASP A 232 2.91 5.19 -6.74
N GLN A 233 1.71 5.74 -6.96
CA GLN A 233 0.52 4.91 -7.19
C GLN A 233 0.58 4.17 -8.53
N ILE A 234 1.09 4.79 -9.58
CA ILE A 234 1.23 4.14 -10.89
C ILE A 234 2.22 2.98 -10.80
N VAL A 235 3.39 3.16 -10.16
CA VAL A 235 4.35 2.06 -9.95
C VAL A 235 3.71 0.88 -9.20
N ASN A 236 2.82 1.17 -8.24
CA ASN A 236 2.22 0.13 -7.41
C ASN A 236 1.06 -0.61 -8.08
N PHE A 237 0.37 0.02 -9.04
CA PHE A 237 -0.91 -0.46 -9.52
C PHE A 237 -1.01 -0.67 -11.03
N SER A 238 -0.11 -0.08 -11.83
CA SER A 238 -0.15 -0.20 -13.30
C SER A 238 -0.08 -1.64 -13.79
N ASP A 239 0.67 -2.49 -13.10
CA ASP A 239 0.83 -3.90 -13.41
C ASP A 239 -0.51 -4.61 -13.62
N ARG A 240 -1.46 -4.41 -12.70
CA ARG A 240 -2.78 -5.05 -12.76
C ARG A 240 -3.60 -4.56 -13.94
N ILE A 241 -3.53 -3.26 -14.20
CA ILE A 241 -4.24 -2.63 -15.34
C ILE A 241 -3.67 -3.16 -16.64
N LEU A 242 -2.33 -3.24 -16.76
CA LEU A 242 -1.67 -3.71 -17.97
C LEU A 242 -1.85 -5.21 -18.20
N ILE A 243 -1.80 -6.03 -17.14
CA ILE A 243 -2.12 -7.46 -17.23
C ILE A 243 -3.58 -7.65 -17.66
N ALA A 244 -4.53 -6.93 -17.07
CA ALA A 244 -5.94 -7.02 -17.45
C ALA A 244 -6.16 -6.64 -18.90
N LYS A 245 -5.47 -5.61 -19.39
CA LYS A 245 -5.63 -5.10 -20.76
C LYS A 245 -4.96 -5.97 -21.81
N PHE A 246 -3.73 -6.42 -21.58
CA PHE A 246 -2.89 -7.06 -22.59
C PHE A 246 -2.79 -8.58 -22.43
N SER A 247 -3.18 -9.12 -21.28
CA SER A 247 -3.19 -10.55 -21.03
C SER A 247 -4.62 -11.03 -20.82
N SER A 248 -5.14 -10.97 -19.59
CA SER A 248 -6.56 -11.26 -19.29
C SER A 248 -6.94 -10.77 -17.88
N PHE A 249 -8.26 -10.62 -17.64
CA PHE A 249 -8.76 -10.35 -16.29
C PHE A 249 -8.50 -11.54 -15.34
N ALA A 250 -8.54 -12.78 -15.84
CA ALA A 250 -8.18 -13.96 -15.04
C ALA A 250 -6.74 -13.86 -14.51
N ASN A 251 -5.78 -13.47 -15.36
CA ASN A 251 -4.39 -13.27 -14.99
C ASN A 251 -4.23 -12.07 -14.03
N ALA A 252 -4.96 -10.99 -14.23
CA ALA A 252 -5.01 -9.87 -13.30
C ALA A 252 -5.55 -10.28 -11.92
N GLY A 253 -6.53 -11.20 -11.87
CA GLY A 253 -7.05 -11.77 -10.62
C GLY A 253 -6.00 -12.62 -9.89
N ILE A 254 -5.29 -13.47 -10.60
CA ILE A 254 -4.18 -14.27 -10.07
C ILE A 254 -3.08 -13.37 -9.51
N TYR A 255 -2.67 -12.34 -10.27
CA TYR A 255 -1.68 -11.36 -9.84
C TYR A 255 -2.15 -10.56 -8.61
N THR A 256 -3.43 -10.15 -8.60
CA THR A 256 -4.02 -9.42 -7.48
C THR A 256 -3.98 -10.23 -6.18
N LEU A 257 -4.29 -11.54 -6.25
CA LEU A 257 -4.19 -12.45 -5.10
C LEU A 257 -2.75 -12.51 -4.59
N ALA A 258 -1.79 -12.79 -5.48
CA ALA A 258 -0.38 -12.89 -5.14
C ALA A 258 0.15 -11.60 -4.51
N TYR A 259 -0.19 -10.44 -5.09
CA TYR A 259 0.23 -9.13 -4.61
C TYR A 259 -0.40 -8.77 -3.26
N THR A 260 -1.69 -9.08 -3.07
CA THR A 260 -2.39 -8.84 -1.80
C THR A 260 -1.77 -9.67 -0.67
N GLY A 261 -1.41 -10.93 -0.95
CA GLY A 261 -0.64 -11.75 -0.02
C GLY A 261 0.72 -11.11 0.35
N GLY A 262 1.44 -10.60 -0.63
CA GLY A 262 2.72 -9.90 -0.43
C GLY A 262 2.61 -8.62 0.42
N GLN A 263 1.50 -7.91 0.33
CA GLN A 263 1.25 -6.67 1.09
C GLN A 263 1.26 -6.85 2.61
N VAL A 264 1.15 -8.07 3.13
CA VAL A 264 1.27 -8.35 4.57
C VAL A 264 2.62 -7.91 5.11
N LEU A 265 3.70 -8.11 4.36
CA LEU A 265 5.03 -7.67 4.75
C LEU A 265 5.12 -6.14 4.94
N SER A 266 4.28 -5.38 4.23
CA SER A 266 4.23 -3.92 4.38
C SER A 266 3.76 -3.47 5.78
N VAL A 267 3.09 -4.35 6.53
CA VAL A 267 2.73 -4.09 7.95
C VAL A 267 3.99 -4.03 8.80
N VAL A 268 4.91 -4.98 8.59
CA VAL A 268 6.20 -5.02 9.29
C VAL A 268 7.00 -3.77 8.96
N THR A 269 7.08 -3.41 7.68
CA THR A 269 7.76 -2.19 7.20
C THR A 269 7.18 -0.93 7.87
N SER A 270 5.85 -0.77 7.83
CA SER A 270 5.19 0.41 8.41
C SER A 270 5.43 0.52 9.92
N SER A 271 5.39 -0.62 10.62
CA SER A 271 5.65 -0.66 12.06
C SER A 271 7.08 -0.26 12.40
N PHE A 272 8.05 -0.75 11.62
CA PHE A 272 9.45 -0.36 11.76
C PHE A 272 9.64 1.13 11.48
N VAL A 273 9.20 1.62 10.33
CA VAL A 273 9.37 3.04 9.92
C VAL A 273 8.77 3.99 10.95
N ASN A 274 7.56 3.69 11.45
CA ASN A 274 6.90 4.54 12.44
C ASN A 274 7.65 4.63 13.78
N SER A 275 8.33 3.57 14.21
CA SER A 275 9.13 3.57 15.45
C SER A 275 10.54 4.11 15.22
N TRP A 276 11.13 3.84 14.07
CA TRP A 276 12.50 4.18 13.73
C TRP A 276 12.68 5.67 13.35
N THR A 277 11.68 6.28 12.71
CA THR A 277 11.79 7.67 12.22
C THR A 277 12.17 8.68 13.30
N PRO A 278 11.56 8.70 14.50
CA PRO A 278 11.99 9.62 15.56
C PRO A 278 13.44 9.38 16.02
N GLU A 279 13.81 8.09 16.20
CA GLU A 279 15.17 7.71 16.60
C GLU A 279 16.21 8.09 15.53
N PHE A 280 15.84 7.96 14.26
CA PHE A 280 16.67 8.38 13.14
C PHE A 280 16.99 9.89 13.21
N TYR A 281 15.97 10.74 13.34
CA TYR A 281 16.18 12.20 13.39
C TYR A 281 16.98 12.64 14.63
N GLU A 282 16.75 12.01 15.77
CA GLU A 282 17.53 12.28 17.00
C GLU A 282 19.00 11.87 16.81
N ALA A 283 19.24 10.67 16.29
CA ALA A 283 20.60 10.18 16.08
C ALA A 283 21.37 10.99 15.04
N MET A 284 20.71 11.38 13.93
CA MET A 284 21.31 12.19 12.86
C MET A 284 21.67 13.62 13.33
N LYS A 285 20.95 14.18 14.31
CA LYS A 285 21.29 15.48 14.91
C LYS A 285 22.56 15.43 15.75
N ILE A 286 22.82 14.29 16.39
CA ILE A 286 24.01 14.10 17.26
C ILE A 286 25.24 13.79 16.40
N ASP A 287 25.10 12.82 15.50
CA ASP A 287 26.17 12.38 14.61
C ASP A 287 25.56 11.82 13.32
N LYS A 288 25.91 12.42 12.18
CA LYS A 288 25.43 12.00 10.86
C LYS A 288 25.89 10.58 10.49
N ASN A 289 26.97 10.09 11.06
CA ASN A 289 27.50 8.74 10.87
C ASN A 289 27.22 7.80 12.05
N ASN A 290 26.18 8.08 12.84
CA ASN A 290 25.85 7.29 14.02
C ASN A 290 25.62 5.80 13.65
N PRO A 291 26.45 4.87 14.21
CA PRO A 291 26.36 3.46 13.86
C PRO A 291 25.02 2.81 14.25
N ARG A 292 24.28 3.42 15.17
CA ARG A 292 22.94 2.92 15.56
C ARG A 292 21.96 2.95 14.41
N ILE A 293 22.07 3.96 13.53
CA ILE A 293 21.16 4.13 12.37
C ILE A 293 21.36 2.98 11.39
N THR A 294 22.60 2.74 10.97
CA THR A 294 22.92 1.68 10.02
C THR A 294 22.68 0.30 10.61
N LYS A 295 23.00 0.10 11.90
CA LYS A 295 22.71 -1.18 12.61
C LYS A 295 21.22 -1.45 12.70
N SER A 296 20.38 -0.46 13.02
CA SER A 296 18.92 -0.65 13.11
C SER A 296 18.30 -1.00 11.75
N LEU A 297 18.83 -0.43 10.65
CA LEU A 297 18.43 -0.82 9.29
C LEU A 297 18.87 -2.25 8.93
N GLU A 298 20.10 -2.66 9.32
CA GLU A 298 20.56 -4.04 9.14
C GLU A 298 19.69 -5.03 9.92
N ASP A 299 19.37 -4.75 11.18
CA ASP A 299 18.52 -5.60 12.03
C ASP A 299 17.09 -5.70 11.46
N PHE A 300 16.56 -4.59 10.95
CA PHE A 300 15.27 -4.58 10.26
C PHE A 300 15.28 -5.42 8.98
N LEU A 301 16.31 -5.28 8.14
CA LEU A 301 16.45 -6.07 6.93
C LEU A 301 16.60 -7.55 7.23
N ALA A 302 17.34 -7.92 8.28
CA ALA A 302 17.43 -9.30 8.73
C ALA A 302 16.05 -9.85 9.12
N LEU A 303 15.28 -9.08 9.89
CA LEU A 303 13.93 -9.47 10.33
C LEU A 303 12.97 -9.64 9.15
N ILE A 304 12.89 -8.63 8.25
CA ILE A 304 11.95 -8.68 7.14
C ILE A 304 12.35 -9.75 6.11
N SER A 305 13.65 -9.98 5.92
CA SER A 305 14.16 -11.07 5.07
C SER A 305 13.80 -12.44 5.64
N PHE A 306 13.90 -12.62 6.96
CA PHE A 306 13.46 -13.83 7.64
C PHE A 306 11.96 -14.11 7.42
N VAL A 307 11.11 -13.11 7.66
CA VAL A 307 9.65 -13.24 7.45
C VAL A 307 9.34 -13.51 5.98
N CYS A 308 10.03 -12.83 5.07
CA CYS A 308 9.87 -13.01 3.64
C CYS A 308 10.20 -14.44 3.19
N VAL A 309 11.36 -14.96 3.58
CA VAL A 309 11.76 -16.33 3.21
C VAL A 309 10.77 -17.36 3.76
N GLY A 310 10.32 -17.19 5.00
CA GLY A 310 9.25 -18.02 5.55
C GLY A 310 8.00 -17.99 4.67
N ALA A 311 7.54 -16.79 4.32
CA ALA A 311 6.38 -16.62 3.44
C ALA A 311 6.60 -17.23 2.05
N GLN A 312 7.79 -17.03 1.44
CA GLN A 312 8.13 -17.62 0.14
C GLN A 312 8.11 -19.14 0.15
N LEU A 313 8.71 -19.77 1.16
CA LEU A 313 8.81 -21.22 1.26
C LEU A 313 7.46 -21.90 1.49
N PHE A 314 6.58 -21.30 2.29
CA PHE A 314 5.30 -21.89 2.67
C PHE A 314 4.10 -21.31 1.90
N ALA A 315 4.32 -20.36 0.97
CA ALA A 315 3.26 -19.82 0.12
C ALA A 315 2.51 -20.90 -0.70
N PRO A 316 3.16 -21.91 -1.31
CA PRO A 316 2.46 -22.93 -2.05
C PRO A 316 1.45 -23.72 -1.22
N GLU A 317 1.85 -24.12 -0.02
CA GLU A 317 0.98 -24.83 0.91
C GLU A 317 -0.18 -23.95 1.36
N ALA A 318 0.12 -22.69 1.72
CA ALA A 318 -0.88 -21.72 2.13
C ALA A 318 -1.90 -21.44 1.02
N VAL A 319 -1.45 -21.25 -0.23
CA VAL A 319 -2.34 -20.99 -1.37
C VAL A 319 -3.25 -22.20 -1.62
N ARG A 320 -2.70 -23.42 -1.64
CA ARG A 320 -3.48 -24.63 -1.92
C ARG A 320 -4.47 -24.98 -0.80
N LEU A 321 -4.11 -24.69 0.46
CA LEU A 321 -4.98 -24.95 1.61
C LEU A 321 -6.15 -23.97 1.68
N VAL A 322 -5.88 -22.69 1.37
CA VAL A 322 -6.77 -21.58 1.70
C VAL A 322 -7.63 -21.17 0.49
N PHE A 323 -7.07 -21.20 -0.72
CA PHE A 323 -7.71 -20.69 -1.93
C PHE A 323 -8.22 -21.79 -2.86
N PRO A 324 -9.19 -21.50 -3.73
CA PRO A 324 -9.63 -22.44 -4.77
C PRO A 324 -8.48 -22.89 -5.66
N ALA A 325 -8.52 -24.14 -6.14
CA ALA A 325 -7.51 -24.73 -7.03
C ALA A 325 -7.26 -23.88 -8.30
N SER A 326 -8.28 -23.16 -8.76
CA SER A 326 -8.18 -22.25 -9.90
C SER A 326 -7.14 -21.14 -9.74
N TYR A 327 -6.73 -20.81 -8.50
CA TYR A 327 -5.71 -19.82 -8.20
C TYR A 327 -4.31 -20.42 -7.97
N ALA A 328 -4.10 -21.71 -8.21
CA ALA A 328 -2.79 -22.36 -8.00
C ALA A 328 -1.64 -21.68 -8.75
N SER A 329 -1.91 -21.11 -9.94
CA SER A 329 -0.91 -20.36 -10.72
C SER A 329 -0.41 -19.08 -10.04
N SER A 330 -1.07 -18.60 -8.96
CA SER A 330 -0.55 -17.50 -8.15
C SER A 330 0.70 -17.87 -7.33
N ILE A 331 0.98 -19.16 -7.18
CA ILE A 331 2.17 -19.66 -6.46
C ILE A 331 3.45 -19.16 -7.11
N ASN A 332 3.52 -19.10 -8.44
CA ASN A 332 4.73 -18.75 -9.18
C ASN A 332 5.16 -17.26 -9.00
N PRO A 333 4.27 -16.25 -9.07
CA PRO A 333 4.66 -14.86 -8.88
C PRO A 333 4.88 -14.46 -7.41
N ILE A 334 4.32 -15.19 -6.44
CA ILE A 334 4.41 -14.84 -5.01
C ILE A 334 5.84 -14.64 -4.53
N PRO A 335 6.81 -15.54 -4.78
CA PRO A 335 8.19 -15.34 -4.31
C PRO A 335 8.84 -14.08 -4.89
N ILE A 336 8.57 -13.77 -6.15
CA ILE A 336 9.11 -12.58 -6.84
C ILE A 336 8.52 -11.32 -6.21
N ILE A 337 7.19 -11.28 -6.03
CA ILE A 337 6.47 -10.16 -5.42
C ILE A 337 6.95 -9.92 -3.98
N LEU A 338 7.08 -10.98 -3.18
CA LEU A 338 7.58 -10.89 -1.80
C LEU A 338 9.01 -10.32 -1.76
N ALA A 339 9.90 -10.75 -2.65
CA ALA A 339 11.23 -10.18 -2.79
C ALA A 339 11.16 -8.68 -3.12
N GLY A 340 10.29 -8.29 -4.06
CA GLY A 340 10.04 -6.89 -4.40
C GLY A 340 9.55 -6.06 -3.22
N VAL A 341 8.65 -6.60 -2.39
CA VAL A 341 8.16 -5.93 -1.18
C VAL A 341 9.27 -5.72 -0.14
N VAL A 342 10.18 -6.68 0.02
CA VAL A 342 11.35 -6.52 0.91
C VAL A 342 12.28 -5.41 0.41
N ILE A 343 12.57 -5.39 -0.89
CA ILE A 343 13.42 -4.34 -1.47
C ILE A 343 12.74 -2.98 -1.32
N ARG A 344 11.45 -2.89 -1.59
CA ARG A 344 10.67 -1.66 -1.36
C ARG A 344 10.64 -1.24 0.11
N SER A 345 10.79 -2.17 1.06
CA SER A 345 10.82 -1.83 2.49
C SER A 345 12.00 -0.94 2.87
N LEU A 346 13.04 -0.87 2.02
CA LEU A 346 14.15 0.08 2.13
C LEU A 346 13.75 1.55 1.85
N ILE A 347 12.48 1.84 1.65
CA ILE A 347 11.94 3.23 1.60
C ILE A 347 12.37 4.09 2.81
N CYS A 348 12.83 3.47 3.89
CA CYS A 348 13.44 4.17 5.01
C CYS A 348 14.72 4.93 4.62
N LEU A 349 15.36 4.62 3.50
CA LEU A 349 16.48 5.38 2.96
C LEU A 349 16.07 6.81 2.52
N ASP A 350 14.80 7.02 2.17
CA ASP A 350 14.27 8.35 1.82
C ASP A 350 14.45 9.36 2.96
N TYR A 351 14.49 8.90 4.21
CA TYR A 351 14.68 9.78 5.37
C TYR A 351 16.06 10.47 5.40
N PHE A 352 17.09 9.87 4.77
CA PHE A 352 18.38 10.54 4.63
C PHE A 352 18.27 11.77 3.73
N PHE A 353 17.49 11.69 2.66
CA PHE A 353 17.23 12.82 1.76
C PHE A 353 16.33 13.87 2.43
N HIS A 354 15.32 13.45 3.17
CA HIS A 354 14.47 14.36 3.94
C HIS A 354 15.26 15.13 5.01
N PHE A 355 16.20 14.46 5.69
CA PHE A 355 17.03 15.10 6.72
C PHE A 355 17.96 16.17 6.13
N HIS A 356 18.46 15.96 4.92
CA HIS A 356 19.35 16.90 4.23
C HIS A 356 18.61 17.90 3.31
N GLU A 357 17.27 17.97 3.38
CA GLU A 357 16.39 18.82 2.56
C GLU A 357 16.49 18.55 1.05
N ASP A 358 16.99 17.39 0.66
CA ASP A 358 17.21 16.95 -0.72
C ASP A 358 16.04 16.11 -1.27
N SER A 359 14.80 16.32 -0.81
CA SER A 359 13.62 15.48 -1.13
C SER A 359 13.32 15.36 -2.63
N MET A 360 13.82 16.27 -3.48
CA MET A 360 13.68 16.18 -4.93
C MET A 360 14.35 14.94 -5.53
N PHE A 361 15.41 14.41 -4.90
CA PHE A 361 16.02 13.18 -5.35
C PHE A 361 15.07 11.98 -5.28
N ILE A 362 14.25 11.92 -4.23
CA ILE A 362 13.23 10.88 -4.04
C ILE A 362 12.27 10.86 -5.24
N PHE A 363 11.83 12.06 -5.68
CA PHE A 363 11.00 12.20 -6.88
C PHE A 363 11.72 11.67 -8.13
N TYR A 364 12.97 12.05 -8.36
CA TYR A 364 13.73 11.57 -9.53
C TYR A 364 13.91 10.05 -9.52
N PHE A 365 14.19 9.44 -8.36
CA PHE A 365 14.30 7.98 -8.25
C PHE A 365 12.98 7.28 -8.53
N SER A 366 11.88 7.81 -7.99
CA SER A 366 10.54 7.28 -8.24
C SER A 366 10.18 7.38 -9.73
N VAL A 367 10.49 8.50 -10.38
CA VAL A 367 10.26 8.69 -11.82
C VAL A 367 11.11 7.72 -12.66
N CYS A 368 12.39 7.54 -12.33
CA CYS A 368 13.24 6.56 -13.03
C CYS A 368 12.68 5.13 -12.90
N ALA A 369 12.28 4.73 -11.70
CA ALA A 369 11.66 3.42 -11.47
C ALA A 369 10.35 3.28 -12.23
N LEU A 370 9.51 4.33 -12.25
CA LEU A 370 8.27 4.36 -13.00
C LEU A 370 8.50 4.19 -14.50
N ILE A 371 9.38 4.99 -15.08
CA ILE A 371 9.68 4.92 -16.53
C ILE A 371 10.14 3.52 -16.89
N PHE A 372 11.07 2.93 -16.13
CA PHE A 372 11.53 1.57 -16.38
C PHE A 372 10.39 0.55 -16.28
N ASN A 373 9.65 0.53 -15.17
CA ASN A 373 8.58 -0.44 -14.94
C ASN A 373 7.49 -0.33 -16.00
N LEU A 374 7.00 0.90 -16.25
CA LEU A 374 5.91 1.13 -17.21
C LEU A 374 6.33 0.79 -18.64
N SER A 375 7.53 1.23 -19.08
CA SER A 375 8.03 0.95 -20.42
C SER A 375 8.25 -0.55 -20.63
N ALA A 376 8.87 -1.23 -19.67
CA ALA A 376 9.09 -2.67 -19.75
C ALA A 376 7.76 -3.44 -19.82
N ASN A 377 6.78 -3.09 -18.99
CA ASN A 377 5.47 -3.72 -19.00
C ASN A 377 4.69 -3.46 -20.30
N LEU A 378 4.71 -2.21 -20.81
CA LEU A 378 4.04 -1.84 -22.06
C LEU A 378 4.65 -2.54 -23.30
N ILE A 379 5.93 -2.89 -23.26
CA ILE A 379 6.61 -3.60 -24.35
C ILE A 379 6.46 -5.10 -24.22
N LEU A 380 6.71 -5.65 -23.02
CA LEU A 380 6.85 -7.09 -22.83
C LEU A 380 5.51 -7.79 -22.62
N ILE A 381 4.54 -7.21 -21.91
CA ILE A 381 3.24 -7.88 -21.67
C ILE A 381 2.46 -8.07 -22.97
N PRO A 382 2.31 -7.08 -23.88
CA PRO A 382 1.65 -7.30 -25.17
C PRO A 382 2.36 -8.31 -26.06
N LYS A 383 3.71 -8.38 -25.97
CA LYS A 383 4.52 -9.32 -26.77
C LYS A 383 4.41 -10.76 -26.27
N TYR A 384 4.25 -10.95 -24.95
CA TYR A 384 4.19 -12.26 -24.30
C TYR A 384 3.02 -12.32 -23.29
N PRO A 385 1.75 -12.27 -23.76
CA PRO A 385 0.58 -12.14 -22.89
C PRO A 385 0.41 -13.29 -21.88
N GLU A 386 0.80 -14.52 -22.26
CA GLU A 386 0.76 -15.72 -21.43
C GLU A 386 1.69 -15.64 -20.22
N HIS A 387 2.78 -14.85 -20.33
CA HIS A 387 3.75 -14.62 -19.26
C HIS A 387 3.52 -13.29 -18.53
N GLY A 388 2.44 -12.57 -18.81
CA GLY A 388 2.18 -11.22 -18.30
C GLY A 388 2.30 -11.09 -16.77
N ILE A 389 1.88 -12.11 -16.01
CA ILE A 389 1.99 -12.15 -14.56
C ILE A 389 3.46 -12.14 -14.11
N LEU A 390 4.29 -13.02 -14.71
CA LEU A 390 5.71 -13.12 -14.35
C LEU A 390 6.49 -11.89 -14.81
N ILE A 391 6.20 -11.38 -16.00
CA ILE A 391 6.81 -10.16 -16.53
C ILE A 391 6.57 -9.01 -15.56
N ALA A 392 5.32 -8.74 -15.18
CA ALA A 392 4.96 -7.69 -14.23
C ALA A 392 5.66 -7.85 -12.87
N SER A 393 5.77 -9.10 -12.37
CA SER A 393 6.45 -9.38 -11.12
C SER A 393 7.95 -9.05 -11.19
N TRP A 394 8.63 -9.47 -12.27
CA TRP A 394 10.06 -9.20 -12.47
C TRP A 394 10.36 -7.74 -12.75
N THR A 395 9.57 -7.07 -13.59
CA THR A 395 9.79 -5.65 -13.91
C THR A 395 9.63 -4.78 -12.67
N THR A 396 8.67 -5.09 -11.80
CA THR A 396 8.47 -4.39 -10.52
C THR A 396 9.62 -4.65 -9.55
N LEU A 397 10.09 -5.90 -9.42
CA LEU A 397 11.25 -6.23 -8.61
C LEU A 397 12.50 -5.47 -9.08
N ILE A 398 12.76 -5.46 -10.39
CA ILE A 398 13.92 -4.77 -10.99
C ILE A 398 13.80 -3.25 -10.81
N ALA A 399 12.61 -2.67 -10.99
CA ALA A 399 12.39 -1.24 -10.78
C ALA A 399 12.74 -0.81 -9.35
N PHE A 400 12.31 -1.59 -8.35
CA PHE A 400 12.65 -1.32 -6.95
C PHE A 400 14.15 -1.52 -6.68
N LEU A 401 14.78 -2.54 -7.28
CA LEU A 401 16.23 -2.75 -7.17
C LEU A 401 17.02 -1.57 -7.74
N LEU A 402 16.65 -1.11 -8.94
CA LEU A 402 17.30 0.05 -9.58
C LEU A 402 17.19 1.30 -8.70
N ARG A 403 16.00 1.59 -8.17
CA ARG A 403 15.78 2.71 -7.25
C ARG A 403 16.71 2.63 -6.04
N ILE A 404 16.71 1.52 -5.34
CA ILE A 404 17.48 1.34 -4.09
C ILE A 404 18.99 1.37 -4.35
N ILE A 405 19.47 0.83 -5.47
CA ILE A 405 20.88 0.92 -5.84
C ILE A 405 21.32 2.37 -6.04
N ILE A 406 20.48 3.16 -6.75
CA ILE A 406 20.76 4.59 -6.98
C ILE A 406 20.77 5.35 -5.64
N GLU A 407 19.80 5.09 -4.76
CA GLU A 407 19.72 5.70 -3.43
C GLU A 407 20.97 5.40 -2.60
N PHE A 408 21.40 4.14 -2.51
CA PHE A 408 22.63 3.77 -1.79
C PHE A 408 23.87 4.46 -2.35
N VAL A 409 24.01 4.53 -3.68
CA VAL A 409 25.15 5.18 -4.33
C VAL A 409 25.19 6.67 -3.97
N ILE A 410 24.05 7.35 -4.00
CA ILE A 410 23.99 8.79 -3.70
C ILE A 410 24.21 9.04 -2.22
N ILE A 411 23.58 8.28 -1.32
CA ILE A 411 23.79 8.39 0.14
C ILE A 411 25.28 8.23 0.46
N LYS A 412 25.95 7.22 -0.13
CA LYS A 412 27.38 7.01 0.07
C LYS A 412 28.22 8.18 -0.45
N LYS A 413 27.97 8.63 -1.68
CA LYS A 413 28.79 9.68 -2.32
C LYS A 413 28.53 11.06 -1.74
N ARG A 414 27.27 11.42 -1.51
CA ARG A 414 26.87 12.77 -1.12
C ARG A 414 26.91 12.99 0.39
N TYR A 415 26.39 12.04 1.17
CA TYR A 415 26.30 12.17 2.62
C TYR A 415 27.40 11.43 3.36
N LYS A 416 28.25 10.69 2.64
CA LYS A 416 29.40 9.92 3.17
C LYS A 416 29.01 8.90 4.25
N ILE A 417 27.78 8.41 4.21
CA ILE A 417 27.29 7.39 5.13
C ILE A 417 27.69 6.02 4.61
N SER A 418 28.31 5.21 5.47
CA SER A 418 28.75 3.86 5.13
C SER A 418 27.80 2.82 5.70
N PHE A 419 27.40 1.88 4.85
CA PHE A 419 26.63 0.70 5.21
C PHE A 419 27.49 -0.55 5.16
N ASN A 420 27.11 -1.58 5.88
CA ASN A 420 27.73 -2.89 5.73
C ASN A 420 27.20 -3.59 4.46
N TYR A 421 27.74 -3.23 3.29
CA TYR A 421 27.30 -3.74 2.00
C TYR A 421 27.38 -5.27 1.92
N LYS A 422 28.33 -5.93 2.62
CA LYS A 422 28.43 -7.39 2.64
C LYS A 422 27.17 -8.02 3.23
N LYS A 423 26.66 -7.47 4.33
CA LYS A 423 25.41 -7.96 4.94
C LYS A 423 24.19 -7.64 4.08
N LEU A 424 24.12 -6.44 3.50
CA LEU A 424 23.01 -6.05 2.62
C LEU A 424 22.92 -6.99 1.41
N ILE A 425 24.04 -7.28 0.76
CA ILE A 425 24.12 -8.23 -0.36
C ILE A 425 23.72 -9.64 0.11
N LEU A 426 24.19 -10.08 1.28
CA LEU A 426 23.80 -11.37 1.85
C LEU A 426 22.28 -11.47 2.03
N TYR A 427 21.64 -10.43 2.59
CA TYR A 427 20.19 -10.41 2.78
C TYR A 427 19.44 -10.44 1.45
N LEU A 428 19.90 -9.70 0.45
CA LEU A 428 19.35 -9.75 -0.92
C LEU A 428 19.48 -11.16 -1.53
N ILE A 429 20.63 -11.80 -1.41
CA ILE A 429 20.85 -13.18 -1.89
C ILE A 429 19.88 -14.14 -1.19
N ILE A 430 19.71 -14.03 0.14
CA ILE A 430 18.81 -14.87 0.92
C ILE A 430 17.36 -14.71 0.46
N VAL A 431 16.93 -13.50 0.10
CA VAL A 431 15.57 -13.22 -0.36
C VAL A 431 15.35 -13.65 -1.82
N ILE A 432 16.36 -13.53 -2.67
CA ILE A 432 16.27 -13.89 -4.09
C ILE A 432 16.43 -15.41 -4.31
N ASN A 433 17.19 -16.11 -3.47
CA ASN A 433 17.47 -17.53 -3.64
C ASN A 433 16.19 -18.41 -3.70
N PRO A 434 15.16 -18.24 -2.84
CA PRO A 434 13.91 -18.97 -2.97
C PRO A 434 13.17 -18.70 -4.28
N VAL A 435 13.30 -17.49 -4.85
CA VAL A 435 12.72 -17.16 -6.16
C VAL A 435 13.29 -18.07 -7.24
N ILE A 436 14.61 -18.25 -7.27
CA ILE A 436 15.30 -19.09 -8.27
C ILE A 436 14.96 -20.56 -8.06
N LEU A 437 14.94 -21.04 -6.81
CA LEU A 437 14.63 -22.44 -6.48
C LEU A 437 13.18 -22.83 -6.75
N TYR A 438 12.27 -21.86 -6.74
CA TYR A 438 10.82 -22.10 -6.87
C TYR A 438 10.28 -22.03 -8.29
N LEU A 439 11.01 -21.42 -9.23
CA LEU A 439 10.60 -21.35 -10.63
C LEU A 439 10.45 -22.76 -11.21
N GLY A 440 9.20 -23.18 -11.40
CA GLY A 440 8.85 -24.46 -12.03
C GLY A 440 8.52 -25.64 -11.08
N ASN A 441 8.45 -25.43 -9.77
CA ASN A 441 8.23 -26.50 -8.80
C ASN A 441 6.83 -26.47 -8.18
N GLU A 442 5.82 -26.90 -8.96
CA GLU A 442 4.41 -26.90 -8.52
C GLU A 442 4.04 -28.09 -7.61
N ASN A 443 4.85 -29.16 -7.55
CA ASN A 443 4.50 -30.36 -6.81
C ASN A 443 4.96 -30.33 -5.35
N ILE A 444 4.00 -30.45 -4.44
CA ILE A 444 4.25 -30.62 -3.00
C ILE A 444 4.53 -32.09 -2.73
N SER A 445 5.68 -32.39 -2.10
CA SER A 445 5.98 -33.71 -1.56
C SER A 445 6.50 -33.55 -0.12
N LEU A 446 6.33 -34.59 0.70
CA LEU A 446 6.84 -34.62 2.08
C LEU A 446 8.35 -34.36 2.14
N MET A 447 9.10 -34.89 1.16
CA MET A 447 10.53 -34.68 1.05
C MET A 447 10.88 -33.21 0.78
N LYS A 448 10.15 -32.53 -0.13
CA LYS A 448 10.34 -31.10 -0.40
C LYS A 448 9.98 -30.25 0.82
N PHE A 449 8.96 -30.61 1.57
CA PHE A 449 8.61 -29.95 2.82
C PHE A 449 9.73 -30.04 3.86
N GLY A 450 10.36 -31.22 4.00
CA GLY A 450 11.54 -31.40 4.85
C GLY A 450 12.72 -30.53 4.42
N ILE A 451 13.00 -30.44 3.10
CA ILE A 451 14.06 -29.57 2.56
C ILE A 451 13.77 -28.11 2.87
N LYS A 452 12.52 -27.64 2.77
CA LYS A 452 12.13 -26.28 3.13
C LYS A 452 12.40 -25.94 4.60
N ILE A 453 12.09 -26.88 5.51
CA ILE A 453 12.36 -26.70 6.94
C ILE A 453 13.86 -26.60 7.20
N ILE A 454 14.66 -27.47 6.57
CA ILE A 454 16.14 -27.43 6.71
C ILE A 454 16.68 -26.10 6.16
N TYR A 455 16.22 -25.71 4.95
CA TYR A 455 16.64 -24.42 4.36
C TYR A 455 16.26 -23.25 5.27
N PHE A 456 15.05 -23.24 5.83
CA PHE A 456 14.60 -22.20 6.74
C PHE A 456 15.43 -22.16 8.02
N ALA A 457 15.80 -23.31 8.56
CA ALA A 457 16.68 -23.40 9.72
C ALA A 457 18.10 -22.83 9.44
N VAL A 458 18.64 -23.07 8.22
CA VAL A 458 19.90 -22.48 7.77
C VAL A 458 19.78 -20.96 7.67
N VAL A 459 18.69 -20.46 7.08
CA VAL A 459 18.40 -19.01 6.98
C VAL A 459 18.31 -18.38 8.38
N ILE A 460 17.65 -19.02 9.34
CA ILE A 460 17.62 -18.57 10.73
C ILE A 460 19.04 -18.43 11.27
N LYS A 461 19.89 -19.42 11.08
CA LYS A 461 21.28 -19.40 11.59
C LYS A 461 22.11 -18.28 10.94
N LEU A 462 21.84 -17.95 9.67
CA LEU A 462 22.56 -16.88 8.93
C LEU A 462 22.08 -15.47 9.31
N LEU A 463 20.78 -15.31 9.56
CA LEU A 463 20.15 -14.01 9.83
C LEU A 463 20.14 -13.65 11.32
N VAL A 464 20.00 -14.64 12.19
CA VAL A 464 19.87 -14.44 13.63
C VAL A 464 21.25 -14.41 14.28
N ASN A 465 21.81 -13.21 14.44
CA ASN A 465 22.98 -12.99 15.28
C ASN A 465 22.63 -13.40 16.74
N ARG A 466 23.63 -13.88 17.49
CA ARG A 466 23.49 -14.29 18.90
C ARG A 466 22.74 -13.27 19.78
N GLU A 467 22.90 -11.97 19.49
CA GLU A 467 22.17 -10.87 20.19
C GLU A 467 20.67 -10.87 19.89
N VAL A 468 20.28 -11.09 18.63
CA VAL A 468 18.86 -11.16 18.21
C VAL A 468 18.20 -12.41 18.76
N TYR A 469 18.91 -13.54 18.77
CA TYR A 469 18.44 -14.77 19.40
C TYR A 469 18.18 -14.58 20.90
N ASN A 470 19.08 -13.93 21.62
CA ASN A 470 18.94 -13.65 23.06
C ASN A 470 17.78 -12.66 23.34
N LYS A 471 17.53 -11.68 22.46
CA LYS A 471 16.38 -10.79 22.58
C LYS A 471 15.05 -11.52 22.34
N ILE A 472 14.97 -12.35 21.31
CA ILE A 472 13.76 -13.13 20.99
C ILE A 472 13.48 -14.17 22.08
N SER A 473 14.49 -14.90 22.52
CA SER A 473 14.34 -15.87 23.61
C SER A 473 13.90 -15.19 24.92
N GLY A 474 14.43 -14.01 25.23
CA GLY A 474 14.02 -13.20 26.38
C GLY A 474 12.55 -12.73 26.31
N ILE A 475 12.06 -12.39 25.11
CA ILE A 475 10.65 -12.03 24.88
C ILE A 475 9.75 -13.26 25.04
N LEU A 476 10.13 -14.40 24.46
CA LEU A 476 9.38 -15.65 24.55
C LEU A 476 9.30 -16.16 26.01
N ILE A 477 10.39 -16.06 26.77
CA ILE A 477 10.40 -16.40 28.21
C ILE A 477 9.49 -15.46 28.98
N LYS A 478 9.50 -14.15 28.70
CA LYS A 478 8.57 -13.18 29.34
C LYS A 478 7.10 -13.47 29.01
N LEU A 479 6.79 -13.84 27.77
CA LEU A 479 5.44 -14.23 27.36
C LEU A 479 5.00 -15.55 28.02
N LYS A 480 5.88 -16.56 28.07
CA LYS A 480 5.62 -17.83 28.75
C LYS A 480 5.34 -17.62 30.25
N ASN A 481 6.14 -16.78 30.91
CA ASN A 481 5.96 -16.47 32.33
C ASN A 481 4.69 -15.63 32.61
N LYS A 482 4.18 -14.91 31.62
CA LYS A 482 2.93 -14.13 31.71
C LYS A 482 1.68 -15.02 31.51
N VAL A 483 1.81 -16.09 30.71
CA VAL A 483 0.75 -17.08 30.47
C VAL A 483 0.64 -18.06 31.65
N VAL A 484 1.77 -18.40 32.27
CA VAL A 484 1.81 -19.31 33.43
C VAL A 484 1.36 -18.63 34.76
N LYS A 485 1.33 -17.28 34.81
CA LYS A 485 0.85 -16.50 35.97
C LYS A 485 -0.64 -16.10 35.88
N LYS A 486 -1.37 -16.53 34.85
CA LYS A 486 -2.82 -16.50 34.74
C LYS A 486 -3.39 -17.93 34.90
#